data_73de16ab99f2e8db35dbba2729caba5b
#
_entry.id   73de16ab99f2e8db35dbba2729caba5b
#
_cell.length_a   1.000
_cell.length_b   1.000
_cell.length_c   1.000
_cell.angle_alpha   90.00
_cell.angle_beta   90.00
_cell.angle_gamma   90.00
#
_symmetry.space_group_name_H-M   'P 1'
#
loop_
_entity.id
_entity.type
_entity.pdbx_description
1 polymer ?
#
loop_
_entity_poly.entity_id
_entity_poly.type
_entity_poly.pdbx_seq_one_letter_code
_entity_poly.pdbx_strand_id
1 'polypeptide(L)'
;MRSHYCGQVNEQLTGTEVTVAGWVHRRRDHGGVIFIDLRDREGLLQIVFDPDAAKMFDEAGKLRNEFVIKVRGLVRARPAGTENANLGSGKVELLARELEVLNRSEPLPFQLDETVGEETRLKYRYLDLRREVMSQRLRLRHRITRSMRGYLDSSGFIDLETPMLGKTTPEGARDYLVPSRTHAGKFFALPQSPQIYKQLLMIARSEERRVGKEC
;
A
#
# COMPACT_ATOMS: atom_id res chain seq x y z
N MET A 1 5.89 -15.43 11.61
CA MET A 1 4.89 -14.47 11.11
C MET A 1 4.83 -13.27 12.06
N ARG A 2 4.40 -12.06 11.59
CA ARG A 2 4.11 -10.94 12.49
C ARG A 2 2.88 -11.23 13.33
N SER A 3 2.84 -10.75 14.58
CA SER A 3 1.65 -10.79 15.44
C SER A 3 0.78 -9.54 15.28
N HIS A 4 1.42 -8.38 15.09
CA HIS A 4 0.78 -7.08 14.97
C HIS A 4 1.37 -6.24 13.85
N TYR A 5 0.58 -5.30 13.32
CA TYR A 5 1.09 -4.24 12.46
C TYR A 5 1.63 -3.09 13.31
N CYS A 6 2.60 -2.34 12.77
CA CYS A 6 3.27 -1.24 13.48
C CYS A 6 2.27 -0.19 14.03
N GLY A 7 1.31 0.23 13.22
CA GLY A 7 0.30 1.20 13.64
C GLY A 7 -0.77 0.67 14.62
N GLN A 8 -0.81 -0.65 14.84
CA GLN A 8 -1.73 -1.28 15.80
C GLN A 8 -1.15 -1.43 17.20
N VAL A 9 0.18 -1.26 17.34
CA VAL A 9 0.83 -1.33 18.64
C VAL A 9 0.53 -0.05 19.43
N ASN A 10 -0.14 -0.20 20.56
CA ASN A 10 -0.61 0.90 21.40
C ASN A 10 -0.39 0.61 22.88
N GLU A 11 -0.84 1.51 23.75
CA GLU A 11 -0.66 1.44 25.20
C GLU A 11 -1.25 0.18 25.86
N GLN A 12 -2.31 -0.42 25.25
CA GLN A 12 -2.96 -1.62 25.76
C GLN A 12 -2.04 -2.86 25.69
N LEU A 13 -1.05 -2.81 24.80
CA LEU A 13 -0.06 -3.88 24.63
C LEU A 13 1.17 -3.70 25.49
N THR A 14 1.23 -2.67 26.35
CA THR A 14 2.37 -2.44 27.25
C THR A 14 2.60 -3.66 28.15
N GLY A 15 3.85 -4.10 28.24
CA GLY A 15 4.25 -5.31 28.97
C GLY A 15 4.07 -6.61 28.21
N THR A 16 3.55 -6.60 26.96
CA THR A 16 3.44 -7.79 26.12
C THR A 16 4.56 -7.89 25.11
N GLU A 17 4.91 -9.12 24.72
CA GLU A 17 5.82 -9.35 23.60
C GLU A 17 5.05 -9.37 22.27
N VAL A 18 5.53 -8.62 21.31
CA VAL A 18 4.98 -8.61 19.96
C VAL A 18 6.06 -8.85 18.91
N THR A 19 5.63 -9.38 17.78
CA THR A 19 6.49 -9.53 16.58
C THR A 19 5.94 -8.63 15.49
N VAL A 20 6.77 -7.71 15.00
CA VAL A 20 6.45 -6.80 13.91
C VAL A 20 7.40 -7.05 12.74
N ALA A 21 6.94 -6.73 11.52
CA ALA A 21 7.80 -6.79 10.33
C ALA A 21 7.42 -5.65 9.38
N GLY A 22 8.42 -5.00 8.80
CA GLY A 22 8.22 -3.86 7.93
C GLY A 22 9.52 -3.34 7.33
N TRP A 23 9.46 -2.14 6.82
CA TRP A 23 10.59 -1.44 6.23
C TRP A 23 11.20 -0.46 7.22
N VAL A 24 12.53 -0.41 7.31
CA VAL A 24 13.26 0.62 8.05
C VAL A 24 13.00 1.96 7.39
N HIS A 25 12.21 2.81 8.03
CA HIS A 25 11.93 4.16 7.55
C HIS A 25 13.06 5.12 7.88
N ARG A 26 13.55 5.05 9.11
CA ARG A 26 14.64 5.91 9.60
C ARG A 26 15.43 5.22 10.70
N ARG A 27 16.75 5.36 10.68
CA ARG A 27 17.65 4.97 11.76
C ARG A 27 18.23 6.21 12.44
N ARG A 28 18.26 6.22 13.75
CA ARG A 28 18.91 7.25 14.58
C ARG A 28 19.81 6.56 15.58
N ASP A 29 21.00 7.09 15.76
CA ASP A 29 21.99 6.62 16.73
C ASP A 29 22.27 7.76 17.71
N HIS A 30 21.99 7.54 18.97
CA HIS A 30 22.14 8.53 20.03
C HIS A 30 23.19 8.07 21.05
N GLY A 31 24.39 7.67 20.58
CA GLY A 31 25.54 7.45 21.42
C GLY A 31 25.37 6.32 22.44
N GLY A 32 24.90 5.18 22.00
CA GLY A 32 24.74 3.98 22.84
C GLY A 32 23.37 3.33 22.76
N VAL A 33 22.39 3.96 22.09
CA VAL A 33 21.07 3.39 21.84
C VAL A 33 20.69 3.64 20.37
N ILE A 34 20.28 2.61 19.65
CA ILE A 34 19.84 2.72 18.27
C ILE A 34 18.31 2.71 18.23
N PHE A 35 17.74 3.72 17.58
CA PHE A 35 16.32 3.85 17.32
C PHE A 35 16.05 3.58 15.85
N ILE A 36 15.07 2.72 15.58
CA ILE A 36 14.56 2.43 14.24
C ILE A 36 13.07 2.78 14.20
N ASP A 37 12.70 3.67 13.28
CA ASP A 37 11.30 3.85 12.94
C ASP A 37 10.95 2.78 11.88
N LEU A 38 10.22 1.76 12.27
CA LEU A 38 9.76 0.68 11.40
C LEU A 38 8.40 1.04 10.80
N ARG A 39 8.29 0.96 9.47
CA ARG A 39 7.08 1.29 8.72
C ARG A 39 6.44 0.04 8.15
N ASP A 40 5.13 -0.03 8.26
CA ASP A 40 4.31 -0.93 7.47
C ASP A 40 3.06 -0.20 6.91
N ARG A 41 2.08 -0.93 6.42
CA ARG A 41 0.87 -0.35 5.82
C ARG A 41 -0.04 0.36 6.82
N GLU A 42 0.07 0.06 8.12
CA GLU A 42 -0.80 0.63 9.18
C GLU A 42 -0.13 1.80 9.90
N GLY A 43 1.17 2.01 9.71
CA GLY A 43 1.87 3.16 10.27
C GLY A 43 3.32 2.89 10.65
N LEU A 44 3.80 3.69 11.59
CA LEU A 44 5.17 3.67 12.12
C LEU A 44 5.18 3.18 13.56
N LEU A 45 6.22 2.43 13.92
CA LEU A 45 6.53 2.05 15.30
C LEU A 45 8.01 2.29 15.58
N GLN A 46 8.32 2.97 16.67
CA GLN A 46 9.70 3.09 17.13
C GLN A 46 10.17 1.79 17.76
N ILE A 47 11.33 1.31 17.32
CA ILE A 47 12.02 0.15 17.89
C ILE A 47 13.31 0.64 18.53
N VAL A 48 13.61 0.14 19.71
CA VAL A 48 14.80 0.49 20.49
C VAL A 48 15.70 -0.73 20.57
N PHE A 49 16.97 -0.54 20.24
CA PHE A 49 18.03 -1.52 20.39
C PHE A 49 18.97 -1.04 21.50
N ASP A 50 19.06 -1.87 22.53
CA ASP A 50 19.88 -1.60 23.71
C ASP A 50 21.27 -2.17 23.49
N PRO A 51 22.35 -1.49 23.90
CA PRO A 51 23.74 -1.97 23.80
C PRO A 51 24.02 -3.24 24.62
N ASP A 52 23.20 -3.55 25.62
CA ASP A 52 23.35 -4.76 26.44
C ASP A 52 23.26 -6.03 25.59
N ALA A 53 22.58 -5.99 24.44
CA ALA A 53 22.51 -7.05 23.46
C ALA A 53 23.53 -6.83 22.31
N ALA A 54 24.82 -6.87 22.60
CA ALA A 54 25.92 -6.44 21.73
C ALA A 54 25.81 -6.96 20.28
N LYS A 55 25.54 -8.26 20.08
CA LYS A 55 25.41 -8.84 18.72
C LYS A 55 24.24 -8.23 17.93
N MET A 56 23.09 -8.07 18.55
CA MET A 56 21.92 -7.48 17.92
C MET A 56 22.09 -5.98 17.69
N PHE A 57 22.76 -5.29 18.62
CA PHE A 57 23.12 -3.89 18.50
C PHE A 57 24.04 -3.63 17.30
N ASP A 58 25.08 -4.46 17.10
CA ASP A 58 25.97 -4.39 15.94
C ASP A 58 25.21 -4.62 14.61
N GLU A 59 24.26 -5.54 14.60
CA GLU A 59 23.40 -5.76 13.43
C GLU A 59 22.47 -4.56 13.18
N ALA A 60 21.86 -4.00 14.21
CA ALA A 60 21.04 -2.80 14.12
C ALA A 60 21.84 -1.59 13.60
N GLY A 61 23.12 -1.48 13.97
CA GLY A 61 24.05 -0.48 13.45
C GLY A 61 24.26 -0.52 11.93
N LYS A 62 24.10 -1.69 11.31
CA LYS A 62 24.26 -1.91 9.86
C LYS A 62 22.97 -1.70 9.07
N LEU A 63 21.83 -1.52 9.73
CA LEU A 63 20.55 -1.30 9.07
C LEU A 63 20.54 0.03 8.32
N ARG A 64 19.96 0.00 7.14
CA ARG A 64 19.75 1.18 6.28
C ARG A 64 18.27 1.32 5.92
N ASN A 65 17.91 2.50 5.43
CA ASN A 65 16.55 2.78 4.99
C ASN A 65 16.07 1.74 3.97
N GLU A 66 14.81 1.39 4.06
CA GLU A 66 14.11 0.41 3.23
C GLU A 66 14.58 -1.06 3.37
N PHE A 67 15.52 -1.36 4.26
CA PHE A 67 15.73 -2.77 4.64
C PHE A 67 14.44 -3.34 5.22
N VAL A 68 14.13 -4.56 4.88
CA VAL A 68 12.98 -5.29 5.45
C VAL A 68 13.47 -6.09 6.65
N ILE A 69 12.91 -5.79 7.79
CA ILE A 69 13.28 -6.46 9.05
C ILE A 69 12.06 -7.03 9.75
N LYS A 70 12.29 -8.06 10.53
CA LYS A 70 11.36 -8.61 11.51
C LYS A 70 11.99 -8.46 12.89
N VAL A 71 11.22 -7.92 13.82
CA VAL A 71 11.67 -7.69 15.20
C VAL A 71 10.65 -8.27 16.15
N ARG A 72 11.13 -9.05 17.13
CA ARG A 72 10.35 -9.44 18.30
C ARG A 72 10.88 -8.67 19.50
N GLY A 73 9.98 -8.16 20.33
CA GLY A 73 10.38 -7.37 21.50
C GLY A 73 9.23 -7.12 22.45
N LEU A 74 9.58 -6.44 23.53
CA LEU A 74 8.65 -6.04 24.58
C LEU A 74 8.10 -4.63 24.28
N VAL A 75 6.79 -4.48 24.27
CA VAL A 75 6.15 -3.17 24.20
C VAL A 75 6.29 -2.46 25.54
N ARG A 76 6.81 -1.23 25.52
CA ARG A 76 6.90 -0.40 26.70
C ARG A 76 6.44 1.04 26.42
N ALA A 77 6.04 1.75 27.43
CA ALA A 77 5.78 3.19 27.32
C ALA A 77 7.07 3.94 26.98
N ARG A 78 6.99 4.96 26.15
CA ARG A 78 8.12 5.86 25.92
C ARG A 78 8.45 6.63 27.20
N PRO A 79 9.70 7.01 27.40
CA PRO A 79 10.07 7.91 28.50
C PRO A 79 9.25 9.21 28.42
N ALA A 80 8.87 9.74 29.55
CA ALA A 80 8.11 10.98 29.64
C ALA A 80 8.81 12.12 28.86
N GLY A 81 8.06 12.85 28.07
CA GLY A 81 8.57 13.92 27.21
C GLY A 81 9.15 13.48 25.86
N THR A 82 9.17 12.17 25.54
CA THR A 82 9.61 11.64 24.23
C THR A 82 8.46 11.11 23.37
N GLU A 83 7.23 11.31 23.82
CA GLU A 83 6.03 10.90 23.09
C GLU A 83 5.91 11.69 21.78
N ASN A 84 5.36 11.03 20.76
CA ASN A 84 5.14 11.65 19.45
C ASN A 84 3.65 11.65 19.12
N ALA A 85 2.98 12.77 19.34
CA ALA A 85 1.55 12.93 19.08
C ALA A 85 1.13 12.71 17.59
N ASN A 86 2.09 12.79 16.65
CA ASN A 86 1.82 12.60 15.23
C ASN A 86 1.76 11.12 14.81
N LEU A 87 2.07 10.19 15.71
CA LEU A 87 2.05 8.76 15.45
C LEU A 87 0.98 8.08 16.30
N GLY A 88 0.19 7.18 15.71
CA GLY A 88 -0.76 6.36 16.46
C GLY A 88 -0.11 5.50 17.54
N SER A 89 1.14 5.06 17.31
CA SER A 89 1.98 4.33 18.27
C SER A 89 2.87 5.25 19.11
N GLY A 90 2.67 6.56 19.04
CA GLY A 90 3.64 7.54 19.54
C GLY A 90 3.87 7.57 21.05
N LYS A 91 3.03 6.92 21.85
CA LYS A 91 3.17 6.78 23.30
C LYS A 91 3.94 5.54 23.73
N VAL A 92 4.16 4.60 22.80
CA VAL A 92 4.84 3.33 23.05
C VAL A 92 6.04 3.14 22.13
N GLU A 93 6.90 2.23 22.51
CA GLU A 93 8.03 1.77 21.69
C GLU A 93 8.25 0.29 21.92
N LEU A 94 8.94 -0.37 20.98
CA LEU A 94 9.29 -1.79 21.07
C LEU A 94 10.74 -1.93 21.50
N LEU A 95 11.00 -2.45 22.68
CA LEU A 95 12.35 -2.85 23.09
C LEU A 95 12.70 -4.18 22.42
N ALA A 96 13.63 -4.16 21.48
CA ALA A 96 14.00 -5.31 20.68
C ALA A 96 14.65 -6.41 21.52
N ARG A 97 14.27 -7.66 21.28
CA ARG A 97 14.88 -8.88 21.83
C ARG A 97 15.44 -9.80 20.75
N GLU A 98 14.84 -9.78 19.57
CA GLU A 98 15.29 -10.54 18.41
C GLU A 98 15.17 -9.65 17.16
N LEU A 99 16.19 -9.73 16.30
CA LEU A 99 16.25 -9.04 15.01
C LEU A 99 16.55 -10.06 13.91
N GLU A 100 15.75 -10.01 12.86
CA GLU A 100 15.99 -10.78 11.64
C GLU A 100 15.90 -9.83 10.42
N VAL A 101 16.98 -9.75 9.65
CA VAL A 101 17.00 -9.01 8.38
C VAL A 101 16.44 -9.92 7.29
N LEU A 102 15.23 -9.64 6.84
CA LEU A 102 14.55 -10.42 5.81
C LEU A 102 15.06 -10.09 4.42
N ASN A 103 15.33 -8.81 4.17
CA ASN A 103 15.87 -8.35 2.88
C ASN A 103 16.64 -7.04 3.04
N ARG A 104 17.67 -6.88 2.24
CA ARG A 104 18.42 -5.63 2.12
C ARG A 104 17.89 -4.82 0.94
N SER A 105 18.12 -3.52 0.98
CA SER A 105 17.74 -2.59 -0.11
C SER A 105 18.97 -1.82 -0.59
N GLU A 106 19.03 -1.58 -1.88
CA GLU A 106 19.92 -0.58 -2.43
C GLU A 106 19.47 0.83 -1.99
N PRO A 107 20.36 1.83 -2.02
CA PRO A 107 20.00 3.22 -1.76
C PRO A 107 18.87 3.68 -2.68
N LEU A 108 17.87 4.33 -2.10
CA LEU A 108 16.75 4.85 -2.87
C LEU A 108 17.19 6.04 -3.75
N PRO A 109 16.62 6.19 -4.96
CA PRO A 109 16.87 7.34 -5.83
C PRO A 109 16.28 8.65 -5.28
N PHE A 110 15.36 8.58 -4.32
CA PHE A 110 14.80 9.71 -3.57
C PHE A 110 14.19 9.23 -2.26
N GLN A 111 14.09 10.12 -1.27
CA GLN A 111 13.43 9.80 -0.01
C GLN A 111 11.91 9.89 -0.14
N LEU A 112 11.17 9.01 0.59
CA LEU A 112 9.71 8.93 0.45
C LEU A 112 8.96 10.15 1.00
N ASP A 113 9.58 10.94 1.84
CA ASP A 113 9.08 12.18 2.45
C ASP A 113 9.51 13.46 1.72
N GLU A 114 10.40 13.34 0.72
CA GLU A 114 10.87 14.47 -0.08
C GLU A 114 9.89 14.89 -1.17
N THR A 115 9.95 16.17 -1.55
CA THR A 115 9.27 16.68 -2.74
C THR A 115 10.10 16.33 -3.97
N VAL A 116 9.53 15.53 -4.86
CA VAL A 116 10.21 15.01 -6.06
C VAL A 116 9.41 15.38 -7.29
N GLY A 117 10.12 15.74 -8.36
CA GLY A 117 9.52 16.08 -9.66
C GLY A 117 8.76 14.91 -10.29
N GLU A 118 7.80 15.23 -11.14
CA GLU A 118 6.89 14.25 -11.73
C GLU A 118 7.61 13.18 -12.56
N GLU A 119 8.59 13.56 -13.35
CA GLU A 119 9.37 12.62 -14.17
C GLU A 119 10.04 11.53 -13.32
N THR A 120 10.69 11.91 -12.22
CA THR A 120 11.34 10.97 -11.30
C THR A 120 10.29 10.07 -10.61
N ARG A 121 9.15 10.63 -10.24
CA ARG A 121 8.03 9.88 -9.64
C ARG A 121 7.43 8.86 -10.60
N LEU A 122 7.31 9.20 -11.87
CA LEU A 122 6.82 8.27 -12.90
C LEU A 122 7.86 7.19 -13.22
N LYS A 123 9.13 7.55 -13.30
CA LYS A 123 10.23 6.59 -13.51
C LYS A 123 10.34 5.56 -12.39
N TYR A 124 10.19 5.98 -11.14
CA TYR A 124 10.25 5.11 -9.97
C TYR A 124 8.87 4.98 -9.31
N ARG A 125 7.86 4.70 -10.12
CA ARG A 125 6.46 4.69 -9.69
C ARG A 125 6.18 3.79 -8.50
N TYR A 126 6.86 2.64 -8.40
CA TYR A 126 6.73 1.71 -7.29
C TYR A 126 7.17 2.30 -5.94
N LEU A 127 8.13 3.24 -5.94
CA LEU A 127 8.53 3.99 -4.74
C LEU A 127 7.54 5.12 -4.44
N ASP A 128 7.12 5.86 -5.47
CA ASP A 128 6.14 6.93 -5.30
C ASP A 128 4.82 6.40 -4.68
N LEU A 129 4.39 5.20 -5.05
CA LEU A 129 3.22 4.54 -4.48
C LEU A 129 3.35 4.18 -2.99
N ARG A 130 4.58 4.08 -2.45
CA ARG A 130 4.83 3.88 -1.02
C ARG A 130 4.67 5.15 -0.19
N ARG A 131 4.68 6.32 -0.82
CA ARG A 131 4.50 7.60 -0.12
C ARG A 131 3.11 7.65 0.51
N GLU A 132 3.04 8.20 1.71
CA GLU A 132 1.80 8.26 2.49
C GLU A 132 0.66 8.92 1.71
N VAL A 133 0.94 10.05 1.06
CA VAL A 133 -0.05 10.77 0.23
C VAL A 133 -0.63 9.89 -0.88
N MET A 134 0.21 9.10 -1.55
CA MET A 134 -0.23 8.22 -2.63
C MET A 134 -1.01 7.02 -2.09
N SER A 135 -0.56 6.43 -0.99
CA SER A 135 -1.27 5.36 -0.28
C SER A 135 -2.65 5.81 0.15
N GLN A 136 -2.77 7.00 0.76
CA GLN A 136 -4.06 7.57 1.18
C GLN A 136 -5.00 7.80 -0.02
N ARG A 137 -4.49 8.32 -1.15
CA ARG A 137 -5.30 8.52 -2.37
C ARG A 137 -5.84 7.20 -2.92
N LEU A 138 -5.01 6.15 -2.97
CA LEU A 138 -5.46 4.83 -3.41
C LEU A 138 -6.52 4.24 -2.47
N ARG A 139 -6.32 4.36 -1.16
CA ARG A 139 -7.30 3.92 -0.15
C ARG A 139 -8.61 4.70 -0.26
N LEU A 140 -8.54 6.02 -0.49
CA LEU A 140 -9.74 6.85 -0.69
C LEU A 140 -10.49 6.42 -1.94
N ARG A 141 -9.81 6.26 -3.08
CA ARG A 141 -10.41 5.77 -4.31
C ARG A 141 -11.11 4.42 -4.12
N HIS A 142 -10.45 3.48 -3.45
CA HIS A 142 -11.04 2.18 -3.12
C HIS A 142 -12.32 2.32 -2.29
N ARG A 143 -12.30 3.17 -1.24
CA ARG A 143 -13.48 3.38 -0.38
C ARG A 143 -14.64 3.99 -1.15
N ILE A 144 -14.38 4.98 -2.01
CA ILE A 144 -15.40 5.60 -2.86
C ILE A 144 -16.03 4.55 -3.76
N THR A 145 -15.22 3.80 -4.52
CA THR A 145 -15.72 2.76 -5.43
C THR A 145 -16.52 1.69 -4.68
N ARG A 146 -16.04 1.26 -3.51
CA ARG A 146 -16.75 0.29 -2.67
C ARG A 146 -18.09 0.82 -2.17
N SER A 147 -18.15 2.09 -1.74
CA SER A 147 -19.38 2.72 -1.27
C SER A 147 -20.41 2.83 -2.39
N MET A 148 -19.99 3.24 -3.59
CA MET A 148 -20.87 3.32 -4.76
C MET A 148 -21.42 1.95 -5.15
N ARG A 149 -20.56 0.94 -5.23
CA ARG A 149 -20.97 -0.43 -5.53
C ARG A 149 -21.92 -0.97 -4.47
N GLY A 150 -21.63 -0.77 -3.17
CA GLY A 150 -22.50 -1.21 -2.09
C GLY A 150 -23.88 -0.55 -2.11
N TYR A 151 -23.96 0.74 -2.41
CA TYR A 151 -25.22 1.46 -2.57
C TYR A 151 -26.06 0.89 -3.72
N LEU A 152 -25.43 0.66 -4.86
CA LEU A 152 -26.11 0.13 -6.05
C LEU A 152 -26.55 -1.32 -5.84
N ASP A 153 -25.70 -2.15 -5.25
CA ASP A 153 -26.01 -3.53 -4.89
C ASP A 153 -27.23 -3.60 -3.96
N SER A 154 -27.23 -2.78 -2.90
CA SER A 154 -28.39 -2.68 -1.99
C SER A 154 -29.69 -2.19 -2.65
N SER A 155 -29.57 -1.52 -3.80
CA SER A 155 -30.69 -1.06 -4.63
C SER A 155 -31.10 -2.05 -5.73
N GLY A 156 -30.50 -3.26 -5.73
CA GLY A 156 -30.80 -4.32 -6.67
C GLY A 156 -30.10 -4.18 -8.04
N PHE A 157 -29.04 -3.34 -8.13
CA PHE A 157 -28.20 -3.27 -9.32
C PHE A 157 -27.15 -4.38 -9.32
N ILE A 158 -26.80 -4.89 -10.50
CA ILE A 158 -25.79 -5.91 -10.68
C ILE A 158 -24.57 -5.27 -11.37
N ASP A 159 -23.39 -5.43 -10.78
CA ASP A 159 -22.11 -4.99 -11.38
C ASP A 159 -21.61 -6.10 -12.32
N LEU A 160 -21.60 -5.84 -13.62
CA LEU A 160 -21.20 -6.81 -14.66
C LEU A 160 -19.99 -6.29 -15.41
N GLU A 161 -18.99 -7.14 -15.56
CA GLU A 161 -17.84 -6.88 -16.43
C GLU A 161 -18.15 -7.28 -17.86
N THR A 162 -17.91 -6.38 -18.79
CA THR A 162 -18.04 -6.65 -20.25
C THR A 162 -16.66 -6.81 -20.88
N PRO A 163 -16.54 -7.55 -22.00
CA PRO A 163 -15.26 -7.67 -22.71
C PRO A 163 -14.69 -6.29 -23.10
N MET A 164 -13.38 -6.11 -22.87
CA MET A 164 -12.67 -4.90 -23.27
C MET A 164 -12.38 -4.85 -24.77
N LEU A 165 -12.18 -6.00 -25.39
CA LEU A 165 -11.92 -6.14 -26.83
C LEU A 165 -13.19 -6.59 -27.54
N GLY A 166 -13.54 -5.89 -28.62
CA GLY A 166 -14.72 -6.19 -29.43
C GLY A 166 -14.46 -5.93 -30.90
N LYS A 167 -15.54 -5.85 -31.66
CA LYS A 167 -15.52 -5.30 -33.03
C LYS A 167 -15.59 -3.77 -32.95
N THR A 168 -15.08 -3.11 -33.99
CA THR A 168 -15.29 -1.67 -34.17
C THR A 168 -16.79 -1.36 -34.24
N THR A 169 -17.18 -0.27 -33.60
CA THR A 169 -18.54 0.25 -33.68
C THR A 169 -18.54 1.57 -34.43
N PRO A 170 -19.61 1.88 -35.21
CA PRO A 170 -19.71 3.15 -35.93
C PRO A 170 -19.98 4.34 -35.00
N GLU A 171 -20.16 4.13 -33.72
CA GLU A 171 -20.52 5.15 -32.74
C GLU A 171 -19.28 5.81 -32.14
N GLY A 172 -19.26 7.14 -32.11
CA GLY A 172 -18.23 7.94 -31.44
C GLY A 172 -16.98 8.21 -32.26
N ALA A 173 -15.86 8.47 -31.59
CA ALA A 173 -14.56 8.67 -32.22
C ALA A 173 -13.94 7.35 -32.67
N ARG A 174 -12.85 7.42 -33.44
CA ARG A 174 -12.16 6.23 -33.94
C ARG A 174 -11.68 5.36 -32.78
N ASP A 175 -12.01 4.07 -32.85
CA ASP A 175 -11.52 3.08 -31.90
C ASP A 175 -10.02 2.81 -32.07
N TYR A 176 -9.34 2.48 -30.99
CA TYR A 176 -8.00 1.91 -31.06
C TYR A 176 -8.06 0.47 -31.52
N LEU A 177 -7.28 0.14 -32.59
CA LEU A 177 -7.21 -1.20 -33.13
C LEU A 177 -6.07 -2.00 -32.49
N VAL A 178 -6.36 -3.23 -32.11
CA VAL A 178 -5.41 -4.18 -31.54
C VAL A 178 -5.24 -5.34 -32.52
N PRO A 179 -4.05 -5.57 -33.12
CA PRO A 179 -3.82 -6.66 -34.03
C PRO A 179 -4.08 -8.02 -33.38
N SER A 180 -4.79 -8.89 -34.12
CA SER A 180 -4.98 -10.28 -33.68
C SER A 180 -3.69 -11.09 -33.84
N ARG A 181 -3.27 -11.78 -32.77
CA ARG A 181 -2.10 -12.67 -32.81
C ARG A 181 -2.42 -14.02 -33.49
N THR A 182 -3.69 -14.42 -33.51
CA THR A 182 -4.14 -15.72 -33.99
C THR A 182 -4.71 -15.68 -35.42
N HIS A 183 -5.12 -14.51 -35.91
CA HIS A 183 -5.70 -14.31 -37.22
C HIS A 183 -4.99 -13.19 -37.95
N ALA A 184 -4.14 -13.54 -38.93
CA ALA A 184 -3.42 -12.57 -39.75
C ALA A 184 -4.36 -11.61 -40.47
N GLY A 185 -4.04 -10.32 -40.47
CA GLY A 185 -4.82 -9.26 -41.10
C GLY A 185 -6.13 -8.90 -40.40
N LYS A 186 -6.45 -9.50 -39.27
CA LYS A 186 -7.63 -9.14 -38.45
C LYS A 186 -7.25 -8.35 -37.21
N PHE A 187 -8.19 -7.55 -36.75
CA PHE A 187 -8.01 -6.67 -35.59
C PHE A 187 -9.19 -6.78 -34.62
N PHE A 188 -8.89 -6.62 -33.35
CA PHE A 188 -9.87 -6.24 -32.34
C PHE A 188 -9.90 -4.71 -32.21
N ALA A 189 -10.95 -4.20 -31.62
CA ALA A 189 -11.05 -2.79 -31.25
C ALA A 189 -11.23 -2.63 -29.74
N LEU A 190 -10.79 -1.50 -29.23
CA LEU A 190 -11.15 -1.00 -27.89
C LEU A 190 -12.30 -0.01 -28.09
N PRO A 191 -13.56 -0.45 -28.03
CA PRO A 191 -14.71 0.43 -28.25
C PRO A 191 -14.82 1.44 -27.11
N GLN A 192 -15.28 2.64 -27.43
CA GLN A 192 -15.49 3.70 -26.44
C GLN A 192 -16.65 3.39 -25.49
N SER A 193 -17.69 2.70 -25.96
CA SER A 193 -18.84 2.34 -25.17
C SER A 193 -19.13 0.84 -25.26
N PRO A 194 -19.47 0.15 -24.15
CA PRO A 194 -19.93 -1.23 -24.16
C PRO A 194 -21.40 -1.36 -24.57
N GLN A 195 -21.90 -0.51 -25.47
CA GLN A 195 -23.32 -0.40 -25.81
C GLN A 195 -23.94 -1.70 -26.31
N ILE A 196 -23.24 -2.45 -27.18
CA ILE A 196 -23.72 -3.74 -27.68
C ILE A 196 -23.89 -4.73 -26.53
N TYR A 197 -22.93 -4.79 -25.60
CA TYR A 197 -23.00 -5.68 -24.45
C TYR A 197 -24.12 -5.27 -23.49
N LYS A 198 -24.32 -3.95 -23.28
CA LYS A 198 -25.44 -3.44 -22.49
C LYS A 198 -26.78 -3.87 -23.08
N GLN A 199 -26.95 -3.78 -24.38
CA GLN A 199 -28.17 -4.22 -25.07
C GLN A 199 -28.40 -5.72 -24.96
N LEU A 200 -27.35 -6.55 -25.15
CA LEU A 200 -27.45 -7.99 -24.97
C LEU A 200 -27.86 -8.39 -23.55
N LEU A 201 -27.30 -7.72 -22.55
CA LEU A 201 -27.65 -7.93 -21.15
C LEU A 201 -29.10 -7.55 -20.86
N MET A 202 -29.62 -6.49 -21.51
CA MET A 202 -31.05 -6.11 -21.38
C MET A 202 -31.96 -7.17 -22.00
N ILE A 203 -31.65 -7.65 -23.20
CA ILE A 203 -32.44 -8.67 -23.89
C ILE A 203 -32.41 -9.98 -23.09
N ALA A 204 -31.28 -10.28 -22.44
CA ALA A 204 -31.13 -11.46 -21.58
C ALA A 204 -31.85 -11.33 -20.21
N ARG A 205 -32.74 -10.33 -20.04
CA ARG A 205 -33.51 -10.04 -18.83
C ARG A 205 -32.70 -9.69 -17.57
N SER A 206 -31.47 -9.21 -17.73
CA SER A 206 -30.78 -8.49 -16.62
C SER A 206 -31.43 -7.10 -16.47
N GLU A 207 -32.75 -7.13 -16.32
CA GLU A 207 -33.62 -5.98 -16.48
C GLU A 207 -33.24 -4.79 -15.61
N GLU A 208 -33.42 -3.62 -16.20
CA GLU A 208 -33.86 -2.38 -15.58
C GLU A 208 -32.85 -1.51 -14.84
N ARG A 209 -31.70 -1.98 -14.34
CA ARG A 209 -30.87 -1.12 -13.52
C ARG A 209 -29.41 -1.18 -13.91
N ARG A 210 -29.02 -0.23 -14.71
CA ARG A 210 -27.65 -0.12 -15.21
C ARG A 210 -26.93 1.01 -14.57
N VAL A 211 -25.75 0.71 -14.09
CA VAL A 211 -24.72 1.72 -13.95
C VAL A 211 -23.81 1.57 -15.13
N GLY A 212 -23.99 2.42 -16.13
CA GLY A 212 -22.98 2.61 -17.15
C GLY A 212 -21.75 3.19 -16.48
N LYS A 213 -20.59 2.52 -16.57
CA LYS A 213 -19.33 3.22 -16.44
C LYS A 213 -19.21 4.10 -17.69
N GLU A 214 -19.65 5.33 -17.59
CA GLU A 214 -19.12 6.39 -18.43
C GLU A 214 -17.86 6.90 -17.72
N CYS A 215 -16.71 6.66 -18.31
CA CYS A 215 -15.44 7.28 -17.92
C CYS A 215 -15.31 8.59 -18.67
#